data_279ef8d3139ee434f2136d7ca2505408
#
_entry.id   279ef8d3139ee434f2136d7ca2505408
#
_cell.length_a   1.000
_cell.length_b   1.000
_cell.length_c   1.000
_cell.angle_alpha   90.00
_cell.angle_beta   90.00
_cell.angle_gamma   90.00
#
_symmetry.space_group_name_H-M   'P 1'
#
loop_
_entity.id
_entity.type
_entity.pdbx_description
1 polymer ?
#
loop_
_entity_poly.entity_id
_entity_poly.type
_entity_poly.pdbx_seq_one_letter_code
_entity_poly.pdbx_strand_id
1 'polypeptide(L)'
;MTFLGITLDTLTMTLCLPDDKLQDLLQTLPTWLHRHSCTKRELLSLIGTLSFACKCIPAGRIFLRRMIDLSTTVRKLRDTITLSDAFRLDAKWWCDFLPTWNGTASFLDTKWTPSRDLDLYTDASGTVGSGGYHAGHWFTVAWPDSLQASIEWKEMYPILVACSIWGHRWHGRRVLFHCDNQTVVHIWKKGTTRCPDIMQLVRSIFYEAAKGNFHVMIAHVSGIDNSIADALSRLQMERFRALVPEADAGHTPVPTRLCPSRLLHNN
;
A
#
# COMPACT_ATOMS: atom_id res chain seq x y z
N MET A 1 5.13 13.18 -25.72
CA MET A 1 4.43 14.50 -25.73
C MET A 1 4.34 15.00 -24.30
N THR A 2 4.76 16.25 -24.03
CA THR A 2 4.65 16.83 -22.68
C THR A 2 3.38 17.66 -22.58
N PHE A 3 2.53 17.37 -21.60
CA PHE A 3 1.28 18.06 -21.35
C PHE A 3 1.17 18.43 -19.86
N LEU A 4 0.96 19.71 -19.58
CA LEU A 4 0.90 20.25 -18.20
C LEU A 4 2.08 19.81 -17.32
N GLY A 5 3.29 19.73 -17.90
CA GLY A 5 4.51 19.37 -17.18
C GLY A 5 4.66 17.89 -16.85
N ILE A 6 3.88 17.00 -17.48
CA ILE A 6 4.03 15.55 -17.44
C ILE A 6 4.26 15.06 -18.87
N THR A 7 5.20 14.17 -19.05
CA THR A 7 5.44 13.53 -20.33
C THR A 7 4.53 12.31 -20.48
N LEU A 8 3.78 12.30 -21.58
CA LEU A 8 2.88 11.22 -21.96
C LEU A 8 3.49 10.50 -23.15
N ASP A 9 3.64 9.20 -23.04
CA ASP A 9 4.01 8.32 -24.15
C ASP A 9 2.84 7.35 -24.42
N THR A 10 2.18 7.57 -25.56
CA THR A 10 1.03 6.75 -25.96
C THR A 10 1.44 5.48 -26.70
N LEU A 11 2.72 5.34 -27.08
CA LEU A 11 3.23 4.11 -27.67
C LEU A 11 3.56 3.09 -26.58
N THR A 12 4.25 3.53 -25.55
CA THR A 12 4.59 2.69 -24.39
C THR A 12 3.51 2.71 -23.30
N MET A 13 2.45 3.53 -23.48
CA MET A 13 1.37 3.73 -22.50
C MET A 13 1.92 4.13 -21.12
N THR A 14 2.79 5.14 -21.08
CA THR A 14 3.46 5.58 -19.85
C THR A 14 3.29 7.07 -19.57
N LEU A 15 3.38 7.39 -18.28
CA LEU A 15 3.48 8.74 -17.72
C LEU A 15 4.89 8.92 -17.17
N CYS A 16 5.57 10.03 -17.53
CA CYS A 16 6.87 10.35 -16.95
C CYS A 16 6.81 11.68 -16.20
N LEU A 17 7.36 11.70 -14.99
CA LEU A 17 7.75 12.95 -14.36
C LEU A 17 9.00 13.45 -15.11
N PRO A 18 9.04 14.73 -15.55
CA PRO A 18 10.24 15.29 -16.20
C PRO A 18 11.48 15.13 -15.31
N ASP A 19 12.63 14.84 -15.92
CA ASP A 19 13.88 14.54 -15.20
C ASP A 19 14.31 15.68 -14.28
N ASP A 20 14.18 16.94 -14.71
CA ASP A 20 14.48 18.12 -13.91
C ASP A 20 13.65 18.13 -12.61
N LYS A 21 12.35 17.85 -12.70
CA LYS A 21 11.45 17.78 -11.54
C LYS A 21 11.75 16.61 -10.63
N LEU A 22 12.12 15.45 -11.19
CA LEU A 22 12.52 14.30 -10.40
C LEU A 22 13.83 14.59 -9.64
N GLN A 23 14.82 15.17 -10.31
CA GLN A 23 16.10 15.54 -9.69
C GLN A 23 15.93 16.61 -8.61
N ASP A 24 15.10 17.62 -8.84
CA ASP A 24 14.76 18.63 -7.82
C ASP A 24 14.17 18.00 -6.56
N LEU A 25 13.26 17.02 -6.71
CA LEU A 25 12.68 16.29 -5.58
C LEU A 25 13.73 15.46 -4.85
N LEU A 26 14.58 14.72 -5.59
CA LEU A 26 15.64 13.88 -5.01
C LEU A 26 16.65 14.70 -4.20
N GLN A 27 16.92 15.95 -4.61
CA GLN A 27 17.82 16.86 -3.90
C GLN A 27 17.12 17.55 -2.71
N THR A 28 15.86 17.94 -2.88
CA THR A 28 15.15 18.77 -1.90
C THR A 28 14.64 17.93 -0.71
N LEU A 29 14.07 16.75 -0.96
CA LEU A 29 13.40 15.95 0.07
C LEU A 29 14.31 15.54 1.24
N PRO A 30 15.58 15.10 1.02
CA PRO A 30 16.45 14.72 2.13
C PRO A 30 16.69 15.88 3.10
N THR A 31 16.70 17.14 2.61
CA THR A 31 16.90 18.32 3.47
C THR A 31 15.76 18.47 4.49
N TRP A 32 14.54 18.07 4.15
CA TRP A 32 13.38 18.16 5.03
C TRP A 32 13.41 17.18 6.20
N LEU A 33 14.13 16.06 6.07
CA LEU A 33 14.28 15.09 7.17
C LEU A 33 15.07 15.66 8.34
N HIS A 34 16.00 16.59 8.07
CA HIS A 34 16.89 17.19 9.07
C HIS A 34 16.40 18.55 9.60
N ARG A 35 15.35 19.11 9.01
CA ARG A 35 14.78 20.39 9.48
C ARG A 35 13.94 20.17 10.74
N HIS A 36 14.04 21.13 11.68
CA HIS A 36 13.19 21.16 12.87
C HIS A 36 11.88 21.92 12.63
N SER A 37 11.93 22.95 11.80
CA SER A 37 10.77 23.81 11.53
C SER A 37 10.82 24.38 10.12
N CYS A 38 9.69 24.88 9.66
CA CYS A 38 9.55 25.59 8.40
C CYS A 38 8.41 26.62 8.51
N THR A 39 8.33 27.52 7.54
CA THR A 39 7.13 28.35 7.38
C THR A 39 6.01 27.59 6.72
N LYS A 40 4.76 28.00 6.96
CA LYS A 40 3.59 27.43 6.24
C LYS A 40 3.77 27.52 4.73
N ARG A 41 4.33 28.62 4.21
CA ARG A 41 4.59 28.80 2.77
C ARG A 41 5.51 27.73 2.23
N GLU A 42 6.61 27.44 2.90
CA GLU A 42 7.57 26.40 2.47
C GLU A 42 6.90 25.02 2.48
N LEU A 43 6.13 24.69 3.53
CA LEU A 43 5.42 23.42 3.63
C LEU A 43 4.37 23.26 2.51
N LEU A 44 3.60 24.31 2.21
CA LEU A 44 2.63 24.29 1.10
C LEU A 44 3.32 24.15 -0.26
N SER A 45 4.50 24.73 -0.44
CA SER A 45 5.30 24.57 -1.67
C SER A 45 5.71 23.09 -1.84
N LEU A 46 6.24 22.46 -0.78
CA LEU A 46 6.59 21.05 -0.79
C LEU A 46 5.36 20.17 -1.12
N ILE A 47 4.24 20.40 -0.42
CA ILE A 47 2.98 19.67 -0.66
C ILE A 47 2.54 19.81 -2.12
N GLY A 48 2.64 21.02 -2.69
CA GLY A 48 2.29 21.29 -4.09
C GLY A 48 3.15 20.48 -5.06
N THR A 49 4.46 20.45 -4.85
CA THR A 49 5.41 19.68 -5.68
C THR A 49 5.13 18.18 -5.59
N LEU A 50 4.94 17.66 -4.37
CA LEU A 50 4.62 16.23 -4.18
C LEU A 50 3.23 15.87 -4.70
N SER A 51 2.24 16.77 -4.57
CA SER A 51 0.90 16.58 -5.16
C SER A 51 0.97 16.52 -6.70
N PHE A 52 1.88 17.27 -7.29
CA PHE A 52 2.14 17.19 -8.73
C PHE A 52 2.74 15.82 -9.09
N ALA A 53 3.75 15.34 -8.35
CA ALA A 53 4.34 14.01 -8.54
C ALA A 53 3.30 12.88 -8.40
N CYS A 54 2.29 13.03 -7.54
CA CYS A 54 1.20 12.07 -7.38
C CYS A 54 0.35 11.86 -8.65
N LYS A 55 0.49 12.68 -9.69
CA LYS A 55 -0.13 12.42 -10.98
C LYS A 55 0.49 11.22 -11.69
N CYS A 56 1.81 10.99 -11.49
CA CYS A 56 2.50 9.80 -11.96
C CYS A 56 2.55 8.70 -10.88
N ILE A 57 2.41 9.07 -9.60
CA ILE A 57 2.49 8.15 -8.46
C ILE A 57 1.19 8.27 -7.63
N PRO A 58 0.05 7.74 -8.10
CA PRO A 58 -1.24 7.90 -7.39
C PRO A 58 -1.21 7.42 -5.94
N ALA A 59 -0.47 6.36 -5.65
CA ALA A 59 -0.27 5.83 -4.30
C ALA A 59 0.43 6.81 -3.35
N GLY A 60 1.19 7.78 -3.87
CA GLY A 60 1.89 8.81 -3.07
C GLY A 60 0.95 9.71 -2.27
N ARG A 61 -0.32 9.83 -2.67
CA ARG A 61 -1.29 10.71 -1.98
C ARG A 61 -1.46 10.41 -0.50
N ILE A 62 -1.33 9.15 -0.09
CA ILE A 62 -1.48 8.78 1.32
C ILE A 62 -0.33 9.34 2.18
N PHE A 63 0.84 9.54 1.58
CA PHE A 63 2.03 10.10 2.22
C PHE A 63 2.10 11.63 2.14
N LEU A 64 1.03 12.28 1.71
CA LEU A 64 0.83 13.74 1.82
C LEU A 64 -0.11 14.11 2.97
N ARG A 65 -0.89 13.18 3.48
CA ARG A 65 -1.97 13.48 4.41
C ARG A 65 -1.46 14.15 5.68
N ARG A 66 -0.42 13.61 6.31
CA ARG A 66 0.17 14.18 7.53
C ARG A 66 0.82 15.55 7.29
N MET A 67 1.40 15.76 6.09
CA MET A 67 1.95 17.06 5.68
C MET A 67 0.84 18.08 5.53
N ILE A 68 -0.28 17.71 4.90
CA ILE A 68 -1.45 18.58 4.74
C ILE A 68 -2.05 18.91 6.11
N ASP A 69 -2.28 17.92 6.99
CA ASP A 69 -2.81 18.14 8.32
C ASP A 69 -1.91 19.09 9.12
N LEU A 70 -0.58 18.91 9.04
CA LEU A 70 0.39 19.78 9.69
C LEU A 70 0.31 21.21 9.16
N SER A 71 0.08 21.41 7.85
CA SER A 71 -0.05 22.74 7.25
C SER A 71 -1.27 23.52 7.73
N THR A 72 -2.28 22.81 8.27
CA THR A 72 -3.52 23.45 8.78
C THR A 72 -3.42 23.91 10.23
N THR A 73 -2.34 23.57 10.94
CA THR A 73 -2.14 23.94 12.36
C THR A 73 -1.94 25.43 12.56
N VAL A 74 -1.51 26.17 11.55
CA VAL A 74 -1.31 27.61 11.59
C VAL A 74 -2.06 28.31 10.46
N ARG A 75 -2.35 29.61 10.63
CA ARG A 75 -3.18 30.37 9.67
C ARG A 75 -2.39 31.14 8.62
N LYS A 76 -1.36 31.90 9.05
CA LYS A 76 -0.63 32.81 8.16
C LYS A 76 0.51 32.08 7.43
N LEU A 77 0.80 32.47 6.21
CA LEU A 77 1.87 31.86 5.39
C LEU A 77 3.28 32.00 5.99
N ARG A 78 3.48 33.01 6.84
CA ARG A 78 4.76 33.27 7.52
C ARG A 78 4.88 32.60 8.89
N ASP A 79 3.78 32.01 9.38
CA ASP A 79 3.80 31.32 10.68
C ASP A 79 4.73 30.12 10.60
N THR A 80 5.50 29.93 11.67
CA THR A 80 6.43 28.81 11.80
C THR A 80 5.69 27.55 12.27
N ILE A 81 6.00 26.43 11.67
CA ILE A 81 5.48 25.09 11.96
C ILE A 81 6.65 24.22 12.41
N THR A 82 6.52 23.59 13.57
CA THR A 82 7.46 22.53 14.00
C THR A 82 7.14 21.24 13.27
N LEU A 83 8.13 20.63 12.63
CA LEU A 83 7.97 19.37 11.88
C LEU A 83 7.88 18.21 12.85
N SER A 84 6.76 17.49 12.81
CA SER A 84 6.48 16.34 13.66
C SER A 84 7.16 15.05 13.15
N ASP A 85 7.28 14.04 14.02
CA ASP A 85 7.78 12.72 13.60
C ASP A 85 6.85 12.08 12.56
N ALA A 86 5.54 12.31 12.68
CA ALA A 86 4.56 11.88 11.68
C ALA A 86 4.83 12.48 10.28
N PHE A 87 5.23 13.75 10.20
CA PHE A 87 5.70 14.37 8.96
C PHE A 87 6.97 13.68 8.44
N ARG A 88 7.95 13.41 9.33
CA ARG A 88 9.22 12.76 8.95
C ARG A 88 9.02 11.38 8.37
N LEU A 89 8.06 10.59 8.91
CA LEU A 89 7.71 9.28 8.37
C LEU A 89 7.19 9.37 6.93
N ASP A 90 6.35 10.35 6.61
CA ASP A 90 5.86 10.55 5.26
C ASP A 90 6.95 11.08 4.33
N ALA A 91 7.77 12.03 4.80
CA ALA A 91 8.92 12.55 4.04
C ALA A 91 9.95 11.43 3.76
N LYS A 92 10.21 10.56 4.75
CA LYS A 92 11.09 9.40 4.58
C LYS A 92 10.58 8.44 3.51
N TRP A 93 9.27 8.18 3.46
CA TRP A 93 8.71 7.34 2.41
C TRP A 93 9.05 7.89 1.01
N TRP A 94 8.89 9.20 0.81
CA TRP A 94 9.25 9.83 -0.46
C TRP A 94 10.75 9.73 -0.76
N CYS A 95 11.61 9.90 0.25
CA CYS A 95 13.05 9.75 0.09
C CYS A 95 13.47 8.32 -0.25
N ASP A 96 12.80 7.32 0.31
CA ASP A 96 13.10 5.90 0.05
C ASP A 96 12.53 5.42 -1.29
N PHE A 97 11.37 5.95 -1.71
CA PHE A 97 10.69 5.52 -2.93
C PHE A 97 11.26 6.13 -4.21
N LEU A 98 11.47 7.45 -4.24
CA LEU A 98 11.86 8.15 -5.46
C LEU A 98 13.18 7.68 -6.08
N PRO A 99 14.24 7.33 -5.33
CA PRO A 99 15.48 6.81 -5.90
C PRO A 99 15.35 5.45 -6.58
N THR A 100 14.38 4.64 -6.15
CA THR A 100 14.13 3.30 -6.71
C THR A 100 13.10 3.30 -7.83
N TRP A 101 12.34 4.39 -7.96
CA TRP A 101 11.38 4.61 -9.02
C TRP A 101 12.06 5.33 -10.19
N ASN A 102 11.91 4.80 -11.39
CA ASN A 102 12.58 5.32 -12.61
C ASN A 102 11.96 6.61 -13.19
N GLY A 103 11.05 7.27 -12.48
CA GLY A 103 10.35 8.45 -12.97
C GLY A 103 9.20 8.15 -13.95
N THR A 104 8.95 6.90 -14.24
CA THR A 104 7.96 6.46 -15.22
C THR A 104 6.95 5.53 -14.59
N ALA A 105 5.66 5.76 -14.86
CA ALA A 105 4.56 4.87 -14.47
C ALA A 105 3.76 4.49 -15.72
N SER A 106 3.38 3.22 -15.83
CA SER A 106 2.48 2.79 -16.89
C SER A 106 1.04 3.23 -16.60
N PHE A 107 0.25 3.45 -17.62
CA PHE A 107 -1.18 3.70 -17.46
C PHE A 107 -1.83 2.48 -16.82
N LEU A 108 -2.74 2.76 -15.89
CA LEU A 108 -3.54 1.71 -15.26
C LEU A 108 -4.73 1.36 -16.16
N ASP A 109 -5.17 0.12 -16.07
CA ASP A 109 -6.44 -0.31 -16.68
C ASP A 109 -7.57 0.65 -16.29
N THR A 110 -8.53 0.83 -17.18
CA THR A 110 -9.70 1.69 -16.92
C THR A 110 -10.71 1.04 -15.99
N LYS A 111 -10.73 -0.31 -15.95
CA LYS A 111 -11.65 -1.10 -15.14
C LYS A 111 -10.94 -1.74 -13.95
N TRP A 112 -11.69 -1.95 -12.87
CA TRP A 112 -11.24 -2.76 -11.76
C TRP A 112 -11.32 -4.24 -12.13
N THR A 113 -10.26 -4.99 -11.86
CA THR A 113 -10.23 -6.45 -12.00
C THR A 113 -10.58 -7.05 -10.63
N PRO A 114 -11.75 -7.68 -10.46
CA PRO A 114 -12.11 -8.36 -9.22
C PRO A 114 -11.11 -9.47 -8.86
N SER A 115 -10.91 -9.71 -7.57
CA SER A 115 -9.98 -10.74 -7.10
C SER A 115 -10.31 -12.14 -7.66
N ARG A 116 -11.59 -12.46 -7.81
CA ARG A 116 -12.05 -13.73 -8.44
C ARG A 116 -11.57 -13.90 -9.89
N ASP A 117 -11.50 -12.79 -10.67
CA ASP A 117 -11.05 -12.85 -12.07
C ASP A 117 -9.53 -13.01 -12.17
N LEU A 118 -8.81 -12.76 -11.05
CA LEU A 118 -7.38 -13.01 -10.87
C LEU A 118 -7.13 -14.36 -10.19
N ASP A 119 -8.17 -15.10 -9.86
CA ASP A 119 -8.09 -16.29 -9.00
C ASP A 119 -7.31 -15.98 -7.70
N LEU A 120 -7.66 -14.84 -7.07
CA LEU A 120 -7.01 -14.28 -5.90
C LEU A 120 -7.95 -14.29 -4.71
N TYR A 121 -7.58 -14.98 -3.66
CA TYR A 121 -8.33 -15.12 -2.41
C TYR A 121 -7.42 -14.81 -1.22
N THR A 122 -7.90 -14.02 -0.27
CA THR A 122 -7.18 -13.70 0.97
C THR A 122 -8.13 -13.74 2.15
N ASP A 123 -7.67 -14.26 3.28
CA ASP A 123 -8.48 -14.38 4.51
C ASP A 123 -7.61 -14.40 5.77
N ALA A 124 -8.21 -14.09 6.90
CA ALA A 124 -7.58 -14.19 8.20
C ALA A 124 -8.53 -14.76 9.27
N SER A 125 -8.07 -15.80 9.95
CA SER A 125 -8.71 -16.27 11.17
C SER A 125 -8.39 -15.34 12.34
N GLY A 126 -9.37 -15.11 13.22
CA GLY A 126 -9.16 -14.34 14.45
C GLY A 126 -8.11 -14.93 15.40
N THR A 127 -7.88 -16.25 15.36
CA THR A 127 -7.06 -16.98 16.35
C THR A 127 -5.96 -17.86 15.74
N VAL A 128 -6.12 -18.36 14.51
CA VAL A 128 -5.25 -19.40 13.96
C VAL A 128 -4.15 -18.82 13.09
N GLY A 129 -4.52 -18.09 12.04
CA GLY A 129 -3.55 -17.61 11.07
C GLY A 129 -4.17 -16.81 9.94
N SER A 130 -3.42 -16.65 8.88
CA SER A 130 -3.80 -15.94 7.67
C SER A 130 -3.35 -16.73 6.45
N GLY A 131 -4.07 -16.59 5.35
CA GLY A 131 -3.75 -17.28 4.11
C GLY A 131 -4.13 -16.51 2.87
N GLY A 132 -3.53 -16.89 1.76
CA GLY A 132 -3.86 -16.37 0.45
C GLY A 132 -3.52 -17.35 -0.65
N TYR A 133 -4.29 -17.27 -1.72
CA TYR A 133 -4.14 -18.06 -2.93
C TYR A 133 -4.22 -17.15 -4.15
N HIS A 134 -3.40 -17.42 -5.15
CA HIS A 134 -3.42 -16.69 -6.43
C HIS A 134 -2.92 -17.59 -7.56
N ALA A 135 -3.83 -17.99 -8.45
CA ALA A 135 -3.51 -18.72 -9.69
C ALA A 135 -2.54 -19.89 -9.47
N GLY A 136 -2.87 -20.82 -8.58
CA GLY A 136 -2.07 -21.98 -8.23
C GLY A 136 -1.07 -21.77 -7.09
N HIS A 137 -0.61 -20.52 -6.87
CA HIS A 137 0.31 -20.17 -5.80
C HIS A 137 -0.43 -19.86 -4.50
N TRP A 138 0.13 -20.19 -3.36
CA TRP A 138 -0.51 -19.98 -2.07
C TRP A 138 0.49 -19.68 -0.97
N PHE A 139 0.03 -19.03 0.09
CA PHE A 139 0.77 -18.86 1.33
C PHE A 139 -0.14 -19.12 2.52
N THR A 140 0.47 -19.44 3.65
CA THR A 140 -0.18 -19.45 4.96
C THR A 140 0.81 -18.97 6.02
N VAL A 141 0.30 -18.29 7.04
CA VAL A 141 1.07 -17.76 8.17
C VAL A 141 0.29 -18.04 9.44
N ALA A 142 0.87 -18.85 10.34
CA ALA A 142 0.31 -19.03 11.67
C ALA A 142 0.50 -17.77 12.52
N TRP A 143 -0.48 -17.40 13.31
CA TRP A 143 -0.31 -16.31 14.27
C TRP A 143 0.64 -16.77 15.39
N PRO A 144 1.67 -16.00 15.75
CA PRO A 144 2.44 -16.27 16.96
C PRO A 144 1.55 -16.07 18.20
N ASP A 145 1.75 -16.89 19.23
CA ASP A 145 0.95 -16.84 20.48
C ASP A 145 0.97 -15.46 21.12
N SER A 146 2.04 -14.72 20.96
CA SER A 146 2.21 -13.35 21.47
C SER A 146 1.49 -12.28 20.66
N LEU A 147 0.83 -12.62 19.54
CA LEU A 147 0.22 -11.65 18.65
C LEU A 147 -1.02 -11.00 19.28
N GLN A 148 -0.89 -9.73 19.65
CA GLN A 148 -2.00 -8.90 20.12
C GLN A 148 -2.38 -7.89 19.02
N ALA A 149 -3.23 -8.31 18.09
CA ALA A 149 -3.71 -7.48 17.00
C ALA A 149 -5.24 -7.55 16.87
N SER A 150 -5.85 -6.43 16.47
CA SER A 150 -7.28 -6.39 16.20
C SER A 150 -7.65 -7.25 14.99
N ILE A 151 -8.93 -7.58 14.85
CA ILE A 151 -9.40 -8.36 13.70
C ILE A 151 -9.19 -7.58 12.40
N GLU A 152 -9.35 -6.27 12.41
CA GLU A 152 -9.13 -5.43 11.22
C GLU A 152 -7.66 -5.48 10.77
N TRP A 153 -6.72 -5.52 11.72
CA TRP A 153 -5.30 -5.69 11.40
C TRP A 153 -5.06 -7.06 10.76
N LYS A 154 -5.64 -8.11 11.34
CA LYS A 154 -5.52 -9.48 10.86
C LYS A 154 -6.09 -9.64 9.46
N GLU A 155 -7.26 -9.08 9.17
CA GLU A 155 -7.90 -9.10 7.85
C GLU A 155 -7.14 -8.28 6.78
N MET A 156 -6.47 -7.21 7.17
CA MET A 156 -5.69 -6.40 6.25
C MET A 156 -4.31 -7.01 5.95
N TYR A 157 -3.77 -7.80 6.86
CA TYR A 157 -2.45 -8.41 6.75
C TYR A 157 -2.29 -9.30 5.50
N PRO A 158 -3.17 -10.27 5.18
CA PRO A 158 -3.03 -11.10 3.99
C PRO A 158 -3.08 -10.31 2.68
N ILE A 159 -3.80 -9.17 2.65
CA ILE A 159 -3.80 -8.26 1.50
C ILE A 159 -2.41 -7.67 1.31
N LEU A 160 -1.75 -7.23 2.38
CA LEU A 160 -0.36 -6.75 2.31
C LEU A 160 0.59 -7.84 1.81
N VAL A 161 0.49 -9.07 2.35
CA VAL A 161 1.32 -10.19 1.92
C VAL A 161 1.11 -10.46 0.42
N ALA A 162 -0.15 -10.58 -0.03
CA ALA A 162 -0.47 -10.78 -1.44
C ALA A 162 0.10 -9.68 -2.34
N CYS A 163 -0.05 -8.40 -1.97
CA CYS A 163 0.52 -7.27 -2.71
C CYS A 163 2.06 -7.36 -2.80
N SER A 164 2.71 -7.81 -1.73
CA SER A 164 4.17 -7.91 -1.69
C SER A 164 4.73 -9.06 -2.52
N ILE A 165 4.10 -10.24 -2.47
CA ILE A 165 4.61 -11.44 -3.14
C ILE A 165 4.14 -11.56 -4.59
N TRP A 166 2.93 -11.11 -4.91
CA TRP A 166 2.32 -11.24 -6.23
C TRP A 166 2.11 -9.93 -6.98
N GLY A 167 2.29 -8.78 -6.32
CA GLY A 167 2.05 -7.45 -6.91
C GLY A 167 2.81 -7.19 -8.20
N HIS A 168 3.99 -7.82 -8.40
CA HIS A 168 4.75 -7.74 -9.65
C HIS A 168 4.01 -8.30 -10.87
N ARG A 169 2.99 -9.16 -10.67
CA ARG A 169 2.13 -9.72 -11.72
C ARG A 169 0.96 -8.80 -12.09
N TRP A 170 0.74 -7.72 -11.34
CA TRP A 170 -0.42 -6.83 -11.50
C TRP A 170 -0.06 -5.47 -12.09
N HIS A 171 1.12 -5.38 -12.73
CA HIS A 171 1.56 -4.15 -13.37
C HIS A 171 0.49 -3.57 -14.31
N GLY A 172 0.20 -2.27 -14.17
CA GLY A 172 -0.83 -1.56 -14.94
C GLY A 172 -2.28 -1.85 -14.51
N ARG A 173 -2.53 -2.79 -13.59
CA ARG A 173 -3.88 -3.22 -13.23
C ARG A 173 -4.47 -2.44 -12.06
N ARG A 174 -5.80 -2.40 -12.03
CA ARG A 174 -6.60 -1.98 -10.89
C ARG A 174 -7.20 -3.22 -10.23
N VAL A 175 -6.63 -3.65 -9.12
CA VAL A 175 -7.00 -4.89 -8.41
C VAL A 175 -8.04 -4.59 -7.34
N LEU A 176 -9.17 -5.29 -7.38
CA LEU A 176 -10.23 -5.20 -6.39
C LEU A 176 -10.19 -6.42 -5.48
N PHE A 177 -9.70 -6.24 -4.25
CA PHE A 177 -9.79 -7.26 -3.19
C PHE A 177 -11.19 -7.28 -2.58
N HIS A 178 -11.63 -8.47 -2.20
CA HIS A 178 -12.84 -8.67 -1.43
C HIS A 178 -12.49 -9.00 0.03
N CYS A 179 -13.19 -8.37 0.96
CA CYS A 179 -13.02 -8.58 2.41
C CYS A 179 -14.40 -8.57 3.07
N ASP A 180 -14.65 -9.48 3.99
CA ASP A 180 -15.91 -9.57 4.72
C ASP A 180 -15.99 -8.59 5.92
N ASN A 181 -14.87 -7.96 6.28
CA ASN A 181 -14.81 -6.97 7.35
C ASN A 181 -15.10 -5.55 6.83
N GLN A 182 -16.31 -5.05 7.12
CA GLN A 182 -16.73 -3.71 6.70
C GLN A 182 -15.85 -2.59 7.26
N THR A 183 -15.27 -2.77 8.44
CA THR A 183 -14.36 -1.77 9.04
C THR A 183 -13.09 -1.63 8.23
N VAL A 184 -12.51 -2.74 7.74
CA VAL A 184 -11.35 -2.74 6.84
C VAL A 184 -11.67 -1.97 5.55
N VAL A 185 -12.82 -2.25 4.94
CA VAL A 185 -13.29 -1.55 3.73
C VAL A 185 -13.44 -0.04 3.97
N HIS A 186 -13.99 0.34 5.14
CA HIS A 186 -14.15 1.75 5.50
C HIS A 186 -12.79 2.45 5.71
N ILE A 187 -11.87 1.83 6.44
CA ILE A 187 -10.51 2.34 6.66
C ILE A 187 -9.80 2.55 5.32
N TRP A 188 -9.89 1.56 4.43
CA TRP A 188 -9.28 1.63 3.11
C TRP A 188 -9.83 2.79 2.26
N LYS A 189 -11.15 2.91 2.16
CA LYS A 189 -11.82 4.00 1.42
C LYS A 189 -11.46 5.38 1.96
N LYS A 190 -11.36 5.50 3.30
CA LYS A 190 -11.00 6.75 3.97
C LYS A 190 -9.50 7.06 3.85
N GLY A 191 -8.65 6.03 3.65
CA GLY A 191 -7.18 6.14 3.59
C GLY A 191 -6.54 6.53 4.92
N THR A 192 -7.28 6.42 6.06
CA THR A 192 -6.75 6.79 7.38
C THR A 192 -7.50 6.11 8.51
N THR A 193 -6.78 5.85 9.59
CA THR A 193 -7.31 5.35 10.87
C THR A 193 -6.50 5.95 12.02
N ARG A 194 -7.07 5.95 13.22
CA ARG A 194 -6.36 6.35 14.46
C ARG A 194 -5.45 5.25 15.00
N CYS A 195 -5.63 4.01 14.57
CA CYS A 195 -4.78 2.90 14.98
C CYS A 195 -3.47 2.93 14.19
N PRO A 196 -2.31 3.14 14.83
CA PRO A 196 -1.01 3.22 14.16
C PRO A 196 -0.66 1.93 13.42
N ASP A 197 -0.92 0.76 14.02
CA ASP A 197 -0.57 -0.54 13.46
C ASP A 197 -1.33 -0.84 12.17
N ILE A 198 -2.64 -0.56 12.14
CA ILE A 198 -3.44 -0.69 10.92
C ILE A 198 -2.96 0.33 9.87
N MET A 199 -2.64 1.56 10.30
CA MET A 199 -2.16 2.59 9.39
C MET A 199 -0.81 2.22 8.77
N GLN A 200 0.03 1.47 9.47
CA GLN A 200 1.27 0.91 8.94
C GLN A 200 0.98 -0.09 7.81
N LEU A 201 0.02 -1.01 7.99
CA LEU A 201 -0.38 -1.94 6.93
C LEU A 201 -0.93 -1.20 5.70
N VAL A 202 -1.81 -0.24 5.92
CA VAL A 202 -2.37 0.60 4.84
C VAL A 202 -1.25 1.23 4.02
N ARG A 203 -0.27 1.88 4.68
CA ARG A 203 0.88 2.49 4.00
C ARG A 203 1.76 1.47 3.27
N SER A 204 1.97 0.31 3.88
CA SER A 204 2.76 -0.75 3.26
C SER A 204 2.09 -1.30 1.99
N ILE A 205 0.77 -1.46 1.99
CA ILE A 205 0.01 -1.85 0.79
C ILE A 205 0.14 -0.78 -0.30
N PHE A 206 0.01 0.50 0.04
CA PHE A 206 0.23 1.59 -0.92
C PHE A 206 1.66 1.65 -1.45
N TYR A 207 2.65 1.32 -0.62
CA TYR A 207 4.05 1.23 -1.05
C TYR A 207 4.25 0.11 -2.08
N GLU A 208 3.76 -1.10 -1.80
CA GLU A 208 3.85 -2.22 -2.74
C GLU A 208 3.09 -1.92 -4.05
N ALA A 209 1.92 -1.27 -3.96
CA ALA A 209 1.16 -0.84 -5.12
C ALA A 209 1.91 0.19 -5.98
N ALA A 210 2.55 1.18 -5.34
CA ALA A 210 3.38 2.17 -6.03
C ALA A 210 4.57 1.51 -6.73
N LYS A 211 5.28 0.64 -6.02
CA LYS A 211 6.45 -0.09 -6.53
C LYS A 211 6.10 -1.01 -7.71
N GLY A 212 4.96 -1.70 -7.63
CA GLY A 212 4.47 -2.60 -8.68
C GLY A 212 3.68 -1.90 -9.78
N ASN A 213 3.46 -0.59 -9.70
CA ASN A 213 2.59 0.19 -10.59
C ASN A 213 1.21 -0.45 -10.79
N PHE A 214 0.54 -0.80 -9.69
CA PHE A 214 -0.86 -1.24 -9.69
C PHE A 214 -1.66 -0.44 -8.67
N HIS A 215 -2.99 -0.56 -8.73
CA HIS A 215 -3.87 0.13 -7.81
C HIS A 215 -4.74 -0.89 -7.05
N VAL A 216 -4.89 -0.70 -5.75
CA VAL A 216 -5.68 -1.56 -4.87
C VAL A 216 -6.98 -0.86 -4.48
N MET A 217 -8.07 -1.61 -4.50
CA MET A 217 -9.32 -1.29 -3.82
C MET A 217 -9.74 -2.47 -2.96
N ILE A 218 -10.39 -2.20 -1.85
CA ILE A 218 -11.00 -3.23 -1.00
C ILE A 218 -12.51 -2.97 -0.98
N ALA A 219 -13.30 -3.97 -1.37
CA ALA A 219 -14.74 -3.95 -1.33
C ALA A 219 -15.29 -5.03 -0.40
N HIS A 220 -16.46 -4.76 0.17
CA HIS A 220 -17.13 -5.74 1.03
C HIS A 220 -17.73 -6.88 0.19
N VAL A 221 -17.57 -8.10 0.69
CA VAL A 221 -18.25 -9.31 0.20
C VAL A 221 -18.79 -10.07 1.41
N SER A 222 -19.90 -10.79 1.24
CA SER A 222 -20.35 -11.77 2.25
C SER A 222 -19.44 -12.99 2.23
N GLY A 223 -18.98 -13.46 3.41
CA GLY A 223 -17.90 -14.47 3.55
C GLY A 223 -18.19 -15.89 3.02
N ILE A 224 -19.28 -16.12 2.27
CA ILE A 224 -19.68 -17.44 1.78
C ILE A 224 -18.80 -17.93 0.62
N ASP A 225 -18.16 -17.03 -0.13
CA ASP A 225 -17.43 -17.35 -1.37
C ASP A 225 -15.90 -17.42 -1.21
N ASN A 226 -15.37 -17.48 0.03
CA ASN A 226 -13.91 -17.41 0.30
C ASN A 226 -13.33 -18.73 0.86
N SER A 227 -13.91 -19.88 0.50
CA SER A 227 -13.58 -21.19 1.09
C SER A 227 -12.11 -21.60 0.95
N ILE A 228 -11.44 -21.19 -0.13
CA ILE A 228 -10.03 -21.51 -0.38
C ILE A 228 -9.14 -20.79 0.65
N ALA A 229 -9.29 -19.47 0.79
CA ALA A 229 -8.49 -18.71 1.73
C ALA A 229 -8.90 -18.97 3.20
N ASP A 230 -10.18 -19.27 3.49
CA ASP A 230 -10.61 -19.70 4.83
C ASP A 230 -9.92 -21.01 5.24
N ALA A 231 -9.77 -21.98 4.33
CA ALA A 231 -9.03 -23.20 4.63
C ALA A 231 -7.55 -22.90 4.93
N LEU A 232 -6.91 -21.99 4.19
CA LEU A 232 -5.52 -21.59 4.42
C LEU A 232 -5.34 -20.79 5.72
N SER A 233 -6.25 -19.85 6.03
CA SER A 233 -6.20 -19.03 7.25
C SER A 233 -6.38 -19.86 8.52
N ARG A 234 -7.07 -20.99 8.41
CA ARG A 234 -7.28 -21.97 9.50
C ARG A 234 -6.28 -23.13 9.49
N LEU A 235 -5.28 -23.11 8.60
CA LEU A 235 -4.26 -24.17 8.44
C LEU A 235 -4.85 -25.54 8.12
N GLN A 236 -6.04 -25.60 7.49
CA GLN A 236 -6.75 -26.83 7.11
C GLN A 236 -6.25 -27.34 5.75
N MET A 237 -5.02 -27.86 5.73
CA MET A 237 -4.33 -28.20 4.49
C MET A 237 -5.03 -29.30 3.68
N GLU A 238 -5.65 -30.29 4.32
CA GLU A 238 -6.42 -31.34 3.64
C GLU A 238 -7.63 -30.74 2.91
N ARG A 239 -8.38 -29.85 3.59
CA ARG A 239 -9.50 -29.12 2.99
C ARG A 239 -9.05 -28.23 1.83
N PHE A 240 -7.95 -27.50 2.01
CA PHE A 240 -7.37 -26.70 0.94
C PHE A 240 -7.02 -27.53 -0.29
N ARG A 241 -6.32 -28.67 -0.10
CA ARG A 241 -5.94 -29.57 -1.19
C ARG A 241 -7.13 -30.21 -1.90
N ALA A 242 -8.22 -30.46 -1.18
CA ALA A 242 -9.46 -30.95 -1.77
C ALA A 242 -10.16 -29.89 -2.63
N LEU A 243 -10.07 -28.60 -2.25
CA LEU A 243 -10.65 -27.49 -2.99
C LEU A 243 -9.84 -27.13 -4.25
N VAL A 244 -8.51 -27.22 -4.17
CA VAL A 244 -7.57 -26.82 -5.24
C VAL A 244 -6.46 -27.86 -5.38
N PRO A 245 -6.75 -29.02 -5.94
CA PRO A 245 -5.77 -30.12 -6.04
C PRO A 245 -4.57 -29.77 -6.93
N GLU A 246 -4.76 -28.84 -7.88
CA GLU A 246 -3.73 -28.35 -8.80
C GLU A 246 -2.81 -27.26 -8.22
N ALA A 247 -3.06 -26.81 -6.99
CA ALA A 247 -2.20 -25.82 -6.36
C ALA A 247 -0.77 -26.33 -6.16
N ASP A 248 0.20 -25.41 -6.20
CA ASP A 248 1.62 -25.71 -6.00
C ASP A 248 1.85 -26.62 -4.79
N ALA A 249 2.78 -27.58 -4.93
CA ALA A 249 3.09 -28.53 -3.86
C ALA A 249 3.60 -27.80 -2.59
N GLY A 250 4.41 -26.76 -2.76
CA GLY A 250 4.96 -25.92 -1.69
C GLY A 250 4.27 -24.55 -1.60
N HIS A 251 4.26 -23.96 -0.41
CA HIS A 251 3.76 -22.61 -0.22
C HIS A 251 4.76 -21.56 -0.73
N THR A 252 4.25 -20.39 -1.17
CA THR A 252 5.08 -19.23 -1.49
C THR A 252 5.67 -18.66 -0.20
N PRO A 253 7.01 -18.50 -0.08
CA PRO A 253 7.62 -17.94 1.12
C PRO A 253 7.18 -16.51 1.38
N VAL A 254 6.73 -16.23 2.61
CA VAL A 254 6.43 -14.87 3.04
C VAL A 254 7.73 -14.18 3.48
N PRO A 255 8.08 -13.00 2.93
CA PRO A 255 9.28 -12.29 3.30
C PRO A 255 9.36 -12.02 4.79
N THR A 256 10.54 -12.21 5.41
CA THR A 256 10.76 -12.05 6.86
C THR A 256 10.38 -10.67 7.38
N ARG A 257 10.48 -9.62 6.54
CA ARG A 257 10.04 -8.25 6.89
C ARG A 257 8.54 -8.15 7.13
N LEU A 258 7.74 -9.09 6.61
CA LEU A 258 6.30 -9.16 6.79
C LEU A 258 5.86 -10.13 7.89
N CYS A 259 6.79 -10.74 8.64
CA CYS A 259 6.40 -11.54 9.79
C CYS A 259 5.55 -10.73 10.78
N PRO A 260 4.41 -11.27 11.27
CA PRO A 260 3.48 -10.53 12.14
C PRO A 260 4.14 -9.87 13.34
N SER A 261 5.08 -10.57 14.02
CA SER A 261 5.83 -10.04 15.16
C SER A 261 6.68 -8.82 14.82
N ARG A 262 7.21 -8.72 13.61
CA ARG A 262 8.01 -7.56 13.19
C ARG A 262 7.18 -6.35 12.82
N LEU A 263 5.97 -6.57 12.29
CA LEU A 263 5.08 -5.48 11.90
C LEU A 263 4.45 -4.76 13.09
N LEU A 264 4.31 -5.41 14.25
CA LEU A 264 3.74 -4.80 15.47
C LEU A 264 4.79 -4.18 16.39
N HIS A 265 6.09 -4.51 16.25
CA HIS A 265 7.15 -4.04 17.15
C HIS A 265 8.05 -2.94 16.54
N ASN A 266 7.75 -2.47 15.34
CA ASN A 266 8.49 -1.37 14.68
C ASN A 266 7.89 0.02 14.99
N ASN A 267 7.57 0.29 16.27
CA ASN A 267 7.27 1.62 16.78
C ASN A 267 8.46 2.21 17.53
#